data_ff63e77d5e6484a1eebb87dc6f030606
#
_entry.id   ff63e77d5e6484a1eebb87dc6f030606
#
_cell.length_a   1.000
_cell.length_b   1.000
_cell.length_c   1.000
_cell.angle_alpha   90.00
_cell.angle_beta   90.00
_cell.angle_gamma   90.00
#
_symmetry.space_group_name_H-M   'P 1'
#
loop_
_entity.id
_entity.type
_entity.pdbx_description
1 polymer ?
#
loop_
_entity_poly.entity_id
_entity_poly.type
_entity_poly.pdbx_seq_one_letter_code
_entity_poly.pdbx_strand_id
1 'polypeptide(L)'
;MEVYEIAYLFLGLATMVAAGTIINYSRKRSVASPDPEIKKAFRPLYLFAIGLLIFGLGVFLTFFVINGNISIWAPNSFINDYNPYLRDYSLFYVFTLIELFFLIISASMILKQRLLGVIMLGMILIAYLLWFNSVLLIEATRVSSFAESLINLGSILSVIILGANATLFTWIAYDTKRSTSLSLGYAMILQVFAVPRLFSVIPLAFTLVISVLALMGPAMIAFAFLRPDQKISAELLGYGASFAAPVYIIIALAITGLIGNLQIAVTAIAGAIAIMFAAGTTSYTYGRWRETKQLPTALLMIIFAAFSAGQLIGMFGSLGILDPITGVYFDLVASSFALIVFTVVAFLAAGYRTSASIPVIIYIPTILLMVQSYPDPVSQAFLNYWYLGLIVMILFFLPVILFSITWRRMKIAGASGRSRPLGMAIGLLIYIVIRFPLLLIEFPFLDPGYGLVVAAFLIFWLSITGRLERAK
;
A
#
# COMPACT_ATOMS: atom_id res chain seq x y z
N MET A 1 -4.56 -10.65 -31.24
CA MET A 1 -4.80 -11.06 -29.85
C MET A 1 -3.67 -10.46 -29.02
N GLU A 2 -3.96 -9.48 -28.20
CA GLU A 2 -2.94 -8.84 -27.39
C GLU A 2 -2.69 -9.61 -26.08
N VAL A 3 -1.53 -9.42 -25.46
CA VAL A 3 -1.13 -10.18 -24.27
C VAL A 3 -2.13 -10.02 -23.11
N TYR A 4 -2.72 -8.83 -22.96
CA TYR A 4 -3.69 -8.55 -21.90
C TYR A 4 -5.03 -9.28 -22.12
N GLU A 5 -5.43 -9.51 -23.37
CA GLU A 5 -6.66 -10.25 -23.68
C GLU A 5 -6.56 -11.70 -23.18
N ILE A 6 -5.42 -12.34 -23.46
CA ILE A 6 -5.12 -13.69 -22.95
C ILE A 6 -5.06 -13.70 -21.43
N ALA A 7 -4.52 -12.62 -20.81
CA ALA A 7 -4.45 -12.51 -19.37
C ALA A 7 -5.85 -12.51 -18.73
N TYR A 8 -6.86 -11.89 -19.33
CA TYR A 8 -8.25 -11.93 -18.84
C TYR A 8 -8.82 -13.34 -18.82
N LEU A 9 -8.54 -14.16 -19.83
CA LEU A 9 -8.97 -15.57 -19.86
C LEU A 9 -8.39 -16.33 -18.66
N PHE A 10 -7.07 -16.25 -18.48
CA PHE A 10 -6.40 -16.97 -17.38
C PHE A 10 -6.78 -16.40 -16.01
N LEU A 11 -6.94 -15.08 -15.89
CA LEU A 11 -7.34 -14.45 -14.65
C LEU A 11 -8.75 -14.88 -14.23
N GLY A 12 -9.70 -14.92 -15.17
CA GLY A 12 -11.05 -15.39 -14.90
C GLY A 12 -11.05 -16.84 -14.40
N LEU A 13 -10.36 -17.74 -15.11
CA LEU A 13 -10.24 -19.15 -14.73
C LEU A 13 -9.55 -19.32 -13.36
N ALA A 14 -8.41 -18.65 -13.14
CA ALA A 14 -7.68 -18.72 -11.88
C ALA A 14 -8.52 -18.22 -10.69
N THR A 15 -9.30 -17.15 -10.89
CA THR A 15 -10.17 -16.62 -9.84
C THR A 15 -11.34 -17.55 -9.53
N MET A 16 -11.94 -18.19 -10.53
CA MET A 16 -12.96 -19.20 -10.31
C MET A 16 -12.41 -20.44 -9.56
N VAL A 17 -11.20 -20.89 -9.89
CA VAL A 17 -10.51 -21.96 -9.17
C VAL A 17 -10.24 -21.55 -7.73
N ALA A 18 -9.76 -20.32 -7.49
CA ALA A 18 -9.52 -19.81 -6.15
C ALA A 18 -10.82 -19.75 -5.32
N ALA A 19 -11.91 -19.29 -5.90
CA ALA A 19 -13.23 -19.30 -5.26
C ALA A 19 -13.66 -20.75 -4.90
N GLY A 20 -13.46 -21.70 -5.82
CA GLY A 20 -13.73 -23.12 -5.59
C GLY A 20 -12.92 -23.70 -4.43
N THR A 21 -11.66 -23.31 -4.26
CA THR A 21 -10.83 -23.75 -3.12
C THR A 21 -11.36 -23.24 -1.80
N ILE A 22 -11.81 -21.99 -1.73
CA ILE A 22 -12.44 -21.40 -0.52
C ILE A 22 -13.75 -22.13 -0.19
N ILE A 23 -14.62 -22.36 -1.18
CA ILE A 23 -15.88 -23.07 -1.00
C ILE A 23 -15.63 -24.49 -0.46
N ASN A 24 -14.71 -25.22 -1.08
CA ASN A 24 -14.34 -26.57 -0.65
C ASN A 24 -13.80 -26.60 0.79
N TYR A 25 -12.88 -25.67 1.11
CA TYR A 25 -12.35 -25.51 2.47
C TYR A 25 -13.47 -25.24 3.48
N SER A 26 -14.29 -24.23 3.19
CA SER A 26 -15.39 -23.81 4.08
C SER A 26 -16.42 -24.96 4.27
N ARG A 27 -16.75 -25.69 3.20
CA ARG A 27 -17.64 -26.86 3.24
C ARG A 27 -17.06 -27.95 4.13
N LYS A 28 -15.80 -28.36 3.91
CA LYS A 28 -15.16 -29.42 4.69
C LYS A 28 -15.16 -29.08 6.18
N ARG A 29 -14.81 -27.85 6.55
CA ARG A 29 -14.75 -27.40 7.96
C ARG A 29 -16.14 -27.24 8.57
N SER A 30 -17.11 -26.76 7.81
CA SER A 30 -18.51 -26.61 8.28
C SER A 30 -19.18 -27.97 8.50
N VAL A 31 -18.93 -28.95 7.63
CA VAL A 31 -19.50 -30.31 7.78
C VAL A 31 -18.84 -31.07 8.92
N ALA A 32 -17.52 -30.90 9.11
CA ALA A 32 -16.77 -31.57 10.17
C ALA A 32 -17.13 -31.08 11.58
N SER A 33 -17.78 -29.92 11.71
CA SER A 33 -18.18 -29.38 13.02
C SER A 33 -19.65 -29.62 13.31
N PRO A 34 -19.99 -30.23 14.46
CA PRO A 34 -21.39 -30.37 14.92
C PRO A 34 -21.97 -29.03 15.40
N ASP A 35 -21.11 -28.07 15.77
CA ASP A 35 -21.52 -26.80 16.40
C ASP A 35 -22.12 -25.83 15.37
N PRO A 36 -23.40 -25.38 15.57
CA PRO A 36 -24.04 -24.42 14.70
C PRO A 36 -23.37 -23.04 14.66
N GLU A 37 -22.70 -22.62 15.75
CA GLU A 37 -21.97 -21.34 15.78
C GLU A 37 -20.74 -21.37 14.87
N ILE A 38 -20.02 -22.50 14.82
CA ILE A 38 -18.90 -22.68 13.91
C ILE A 38 -19.40 -22.66 12.46
N LYS A 39 -20.56 -23.27 12.15
CA LYS A 39 -21.17 -23.18 10.81
C LYS A 39 -21.48 -21.74 10.40
N LYS A 40 -22.01 -20.93 11.33
CA LYS A 40 -22.27 -19.51 11.07
C LYS A 40 -20.98 -18.72 10.82
N ALA A 41 -19.88 -19.06 11.49
CA ALA A 41 -18.58 -18.39 11.32
C ALA A 41 -17.98 -18.55 9.90
N PHE A 42 -18.38 -19.56 9.13
CA PHE A 42 -17.95 -19.75 7.75
C PHE A 42 -18.80 -18.99 6.71
N ARG A 43 -19.97 -18.46 7.08
CA ARG A 43 -20.83 -17.70 6.14
C ARG A 43 -20.13 -16.54 5.44
N PRO A 44 -19.32 -15.70 6.13
CA PRO A 44 -18.57 -14.65 5.47
C PRO A 44 -17.64 -15.16 4.38
N LEU A 45 -16.95 -16.28 4.61
CA LEU A 45 -16.06 -16.89 3.61
C LEU A 45 -16.82 -17.44 2.40
N TYR A 46 -18.03 -17.96 2.59
CA TYR A 46 -18.89 -18.37 1.45
C TYR A 46 -19.28 -17.16 0.60
N LEU A 47 -19.70 -16.06 1.24
CA LEU A 47 -20.07 -14.84 0.53
C LEU A 47 -18.87 -14.24 -0.21
N PHE A 48 -17.72 -14.22 0.45
CA PHE A 48 -16.46 -13.81 -0.18
C PHE A 48 -16.15 -14.66 -1.43
N ALA A 49 -16.25 -15.98 -1.32
CA ALA A 49 -16.01 -16.90 -2.43
C ALA A 49 -17.03 -16.74 -3.57
N ILE A 50 -18.30 -16.48 -3.25
CA ILE A 50 -19.32 -16.17 -4.26
C ILE A 50 -18.97 -14.88 -5.01
N GLY A 51 -18.54 -13.84 -4.30
CA GLY A 51 -18.07 -12.60 -4.91
C GLY A 51 -16.93 -12.85 -5.90
N LEU A 52 -15.90 -13.58 -5.47
CA LEU A 52 -14.77 -13.94 -6.35
C LEU A 52 -15.20 -14.82 -7.54
N LEU A 53 -16.14 -15.73 -7.35
CA LEU A 53 -16.67 -16.56 -8.44
C LEU A 53 -17.35 -15.70 -9.51
N ILE A 54 -18.17 -14.75 -9.07
CA ILE A 54 -18.87 -13.80 -9.93
C ILE A 54 -17.88 -12.92 -10.68
N PHE A 55 -16.88 -12.37 -9.98
CA PHE A 55 -15.81 -11.61 -10.61
C PHE A 55 -15.05 -12.43 -11.64
N GLY A 56 -14.63 -13.65 -11.29
CA GLY A 56 -13.93 -14.54 -12.21
C GLY A 56 -14.75 -14.85 -13.47
N LEU A 57 -16.07 -15.06 -13.32
CA LEU A 57 -16.97 -15.24 -14.45
C LEU A 57 -17.07 -13.97 -15.31
N GLY A 58 -17.17 -12.79 -14.70
CA GLY A 58 -17.21 -11.51 -15.41
C GLY A 58 -15.95 -11.25 -16.21
N VAL A 59 -14.77 -11.48 -15.60
CA VAL A 59 -13.47 -11.36 -16.27
C VAL A 59 -13.35 -12.35 -17.44
N PHE A 60 -13.77 -13.60 -17.22
CA PHE A 60 -13.76 -14.63 -18.25
C PHE A 60 -14.66 -14.27 -19.44
N LEU A 61 -15.88 -13.80 -19.18
CA LEU A 61 -16.81 -13.37 -20.22
C LEU A 61 -16.30 -12.12 -20.95
N THR A 62 -15.65 -11.20 -20.26
CA THR A 62 -15.04 -10.00 -20.86
C THR A 62 -14.05 -10.36 -21.96
N PHE A 63 -13.27 -11.44 -21.78
CA PHE A 63 -12.38 -11.95 -22.81
C PHE A 63 -13.13 -12.24 -24.14
N PHE A 64 -14.30 -12.89 -24.07
CA PHE A 64 -15.08 -13.23 -25.28
C PHE A 64 -15.73 -12.00 -25.91
N VAL A 65 -16.05 -10.98 -25.12
CA VAL A 65 -16.58 -9.72 -25.64
C VAL A 65 -15.50 -8.94 -26.39
N ILE A 66 -14.32 -8.79 -25.80
CA ILE A 66 -13.19 -8.09 -26.43
C ILE A 66 -12.81 -8.75 -27.76
N ASN A 67 -12.83 -10.08 -27.82
CA ASN A 67 -12.51 -10.83 -29.04
C ASN A 67 -13.67 -10.95 -30.04
N GLY A 68 -14.79 -10.25 -29.80
CA GLY A 68 -15.94 -10.23 -30.71
C GLY A 68 -16.74 -11.54 -30.78
N ASN A 69 -16.47 -12.52 -29.90
CA ASN A 69 -17.19 -13.79 -29.88
C ASN A 69 -18.59 -13.68 -29.26
N ILE A 70 -18.81 -12.66 -28.42
CA ILE A 70 -20.09 -12.36 -27.78
C ILE A 70 -20.36 -10.88 -27.95
N SER A 71 -21.51 -10.53 -28.53
CA SER A 71 -22.01 -9.15 -28.53
C SER A 71 -23.10 -9.01 -27.48
N ILE A 72 -22.89 -8.13 -26.50
CA ILE A 72 -23.87 -7.87 -25.44
C ILE A 72 -24.84 -6.77 -25.85
N TRP A 73 -24.38 -5.87 -26.71
CA TRP A 73 -25.13 -4.70 -27.15
C TRP A 73 -25.75 -4.96 -28.52
N ALA A 74 -26.96 -4.44 -28.73
CA ALA A 74 -27.59 -4.52 -30.02
C ALA A 74 -26.68 -3.87 -31.10
N PRO A 75 -26.60 -4.43 -32.31
CA PRO A 75 -25.72 -3.92 -33.37
C PRO A 75 -25.87 -2.42 -33.65
N ASN A 76 -27.08 -1.90 -33.48
CA ASN A 76 -27.44 -0.50 -33.72
C ASN A 76 -27.49 0.35 -32.45
N SER A 77 -26.95 -0.17 -31.31
CA SER A 77 -26.90 0.63 -30.10
C SER A 77 -25.80 1.70 -30.22
N PHE A 78 -26.12 2.92 -29.83
CA PHE A 78 -25.20 4.05 -29.94
C PHE A 78 -23.88 3.82 -29.12
N ILE A 79 -23.87 2.90 -28.16
CA ILE A 79 -22.69 2.49 -27.37
C ILE A 79 -21.60 1.89 -28.29
N ASN A 80 -21.99 1.17 -29.36
CA ASN A 80 -21.04 0.58 -30.28
C ASN A 80 -20.21 1.63 -31.03
N ASP A 81 -20.82 2.77 -31.33
CA ASP A 81 -20.18 3.82 -32.14
C ASP A 81 -19.49 4.86 -31.27
N TYR A 82 -19.96 5.03 -30.00
CA TYR A 82 -19.58 6.18 -29.21
C TYR A 82 -18.41 5.88 -28.24
N ASN A 83 -18.34 4.70 -27.63
CA ASN A 83 -17.29 4.36 -26.66
C ASN A 83 -16.94 2.86 -26.70
N PRO A 84 -15.97 2.47 -27.57
CA PRO A 84 -15.53 1.08 -27.66
C PRO A 84 -15.06 0.51 -26.32
N TYR A 85 -14.47 1.33 -25.44
CA TYR A 85 -14.02 0.90 -24.13
C TYR A 85 -15.19 0.48 -23.22
N LEU A 86 -16.28 1.25 -23.17
CA LEU A 86 -17.48 0.87 -22.42
C LEU A 86 -18.12 -0.40 -22.99
N ARG A 87 -18.16 -0.53 -24.32
CA ARG A 87 -18.64 -1.73 -24.99
C ARG A 87 -17.88 -2.97 -24.54
N ASP A 88 -16.56 -2.89 -24.61
CA ASP A 88 -15.69 -4.05 -24.43
C ASP A 88 -15.56 -4.47 -22.96
N TYR A 89 -15.58 -3.51 -22.03
CA TYR A 89 -15.37 -3.75 -20.61
C TYR A 89 -16.61 -3.63 -19.72
N SER A 90 -17.79 -3.43 -20.28
CA SER A 90 -19.04 -3.27 -19.52
C SER A 90 -19.28 -4.46 -18.56
N LEU A 91 -19.08 -5.68 -19.03
CA LEU A 91 -19.22 -6.88 -18.20
C LEU A 91 -18.24 -6.88 -17.03
N PHE A 92 -16.98 -6.53 -17.27
CA PHE A 92 -16.00 -6.43 -16.19
C PHE A 92 -16.50 -5.55 -15.04
N TYR A 93 -16.99 -4.34 -15.37
CA TYR A 93 -17.44 -3.39 -14.34
C TYR A 93 -18.71 -3.85 -13.64
N VAL A 94 -19.68 -4.44 -14.35
CA VAL A 94 -20.90 -4.98 -13.74
C VAL A 94 -20.55 -6.07 -12.73
N PHE A 95 -19.75 -7.05 -13.15
CA PHE A 95 -19.41 -8.18 -12.29
C PHE A 95 -18.49 -7.77 -11.14
N THR A 96 -17.62 -6.78 -11.34
CA THR A 96 -16.82 -6.18 -10.27
C THR A 96 -17.71 -5.51 -9.22
N LEU A 97 -18.72 -4.74 -9.61
CA LEU A 97 -19.65 -4.13 -8.65
C LEU A 97 -20.43 -5.17 -7.85
N ILE A 98 -20.85 -6.25 -8.51
CA ILE A 98 -21.52 -7.37 -7.80
C ILE A 98 -20.55 -8.05 -6.84
N GLU A 99 -19.30 -8.28 -7.23
CA GLU A 99 -18.27 -8.80 -6.34
C GLU A 99 -18.10 -7.91 -5.11
N LEU A 100 -17.91 -6.59 -5.32
CA LEU A 100 -17.72 -5.62 -4.24
C LEU A 100 -18.90 -5.64 -3.24
N PHE A 101 -20.11 -5.86 -3.73
CA PHE A 101 -21.29 -6.07 -2.87
C PHE A 101 -21.09 -7.26 -1.93
N PHE A 102 -20.68 -8.42 -2.43
CA PHE A 102 -20.44 -9.60 -1.62
C PHE A 102 -19.25 -9.43 -0.67
N LEU A 103 -18.18 -8.74 -1.10
CA LEU A 103 -17.01 -8.43 -0.26
C LEU A 103 -17.39 -7.57 0.93
N ILE A 104 -18.23 -6.54 0.72
CA ILE A 104 -18.68 -5.65 1.80
C ILE A 104 -19.57 -6.41 2.79
N ILE A 105 -20.50 -7.22 2.31
CA ILE A 105 -21.32 -8.04 3.21
C ILE A 105 -20.43 -8.97 4.04
N SER A 106 -19.48 -9.65 3.40
CA SER A 106 -18.53 -10.51 4.08
C SER A 106 -17.74 -9.76 5.16
N ALA A 107 -17.18 -8.60 4.81
CA ALA A 107 -16.42 -7.76 5.73
C ALA A 107 -17.29 -7.25 6.89
N SER A 108 -18.50 -6.80 6.63
CA SER A 108 -19.43 -6.31 7.66
C SER A 108 -19.85 -7.41 8.66
N MET A 109 -19.99 -8.64 8.17
CA MET A 109 -20.25 -9.80 9.04
C MET A 109 -19.04 -10.14 9.92
N ILE A 110 -17.83 -10.07 9.38
CA ILE A 110 -16.57 -10.32 10.14
C ILE A 110 -16.38 -9.27 11.22
N LEU A 111 -16.58 -7.99 10.88
CA LEU A 111 -16.44 -6.86 11.81
C LEU A 111 -17.60 -6.73 12.78
N LYS A 112 -18.72 -7.43 12.55
CA LYS A 112 -20.00 -7.29 13.29
C LYS A 112 -20.53 -5.84 13.24
N GLN A 113 -20.20 -5.07 12.20
CA GLN A 113 -20.59 -3.66 12.03
C GLN A 113 -21.63 -3.51 10.91
N ARG A 114 -22.91 -3.68 11.25
CA ARG A 114 -24.01 -3.62 10.28
C ARG A 114 -24.15 -2.24 9.62
N LEU A 115 -24.00 -1.16 10.39
CA LEU A 115 -24.14 0.20 9.87
C LEU A 115 -23.11 0.51 8.77
N LEU A 116 -21.87 0.14 8.99
CA LEU A 116 -20.80 0.32 7.99
C LEU A 116 -21.13 -0.44 6.70
N GLY A 117 -21.61 -1.68 6.84
CA GLY A 117 -22.07 -2.49 5.70
C GLY A 117 -23.18 -1.80 4.91
N VAL A 118 -24.19 -1.26 5.58
CA VAL A 118 -25.32 -0.58 4.93
C VAL A 118 -24.87 0.69 4.19
N ILE A 119 -24.00 1.51 4.80
CA ILE A 119 -23.46 2.72 4.16
C ILE A 119 -22.69 2.37 2.89
N MET A 120 -21.79 1.39 2.98
CA MET A 120 -20.99 0.99 1.83
C MET A 120 -21.82 0.33 0.72
N LEU A 121 -22.83 -0.46 1.08
CA LEU A 121 -23.80 -1.01 0.12
C LEU A 121 -24.60 0.10 -0.57
N GLY A 122 -24.99 1.14 0.17
CA GLY A 122 -25.63 2.33 -0.39
C GLY A 122 -24.75 3.04 -1.41
N MET A 123 -23.47 3.21 -1.12
CA MET A 123 -22.52 3.81 -2.05
C MET A 123 -22.35 2.98 -3.33
N ILE A 124 -22.27 1.65 -3.23
CA ILE A 124 -22.20 0.76 -4.41
C ILE A 124 -23.49 0.84 -5.21
N LEU A 125 -24.63 0.82 -4.54
CA LEU A 125 -25.93 0.92 -5.22
C LEU A 125 -26.06 2.23 -5.99
N ILE A 126 -25.64 3.35 -5.38
CA ILE A 126 -25.60 4.66 -6.05
C ILE A 126 -24.65 4.62 -7.27
N ALA A 127 -23.44 4.07 -7.11
CA ALA A 127 -22.49 3.92 -8.21
C ALA A 127 -23.06 3.06 -9.33
N TYR A 128 -23.76 1.97 -8.97
CA TYR A 128 -24.42 1.09 -9.95
C TYR A 128 -25.59 1.78 -10.67
N LEU A 129 -26.44 2.49 -9.94
CA LEU A 129 -27.56 3.25 -10.53
C LEU A 129 -27.04 4.36 -11.44
N LEU A 130 -26.00 5.07 -11.05
CA LEU A 130 -25.39 6.09 -11.88
C LEU A 130 -24.77 5.48 -13.13
N TRP A 131 -24.07 4.35 -13.02
CA TRP A 131 -23.51 3.64 -14.17
C TRP A 131 -24.63 3.13 -15.12
N PHE A 132 -25.65 2.49 -14.57
CA PHE A 132 -26.79 1.97 -15.34
C PHE A 132 -27.56 3.09 -16.04
N ASN A 133 -27.77 4.22 -15.36
CA ASN A 133 -28.39 5.40 -15.92
C ASN A 133 -27.55 6.01 -17.05
N SER A 134 -26.23 6.03 -16.90
CA SER A 134 -25.32 6.50 -17.96
C SER A 134 -25.35 5.62 -19.19
N VAL A 135 -25.66 4.34 -19.05
CA VAL A 135 -25.74 3.37 -20.16
C VAL A 135 -27.09 3.39 -20.87
N LEU A 136 -28.19 3.67 -20.15
CA LEU A 136 -29.55 3.54 -20.66
C LEU A 136 -30.24 4.84 -21.06
N LEU A 137 -29.86 6.00 -20.50
CA LEU A 137 -30.69 7.21 -20.55
C LEU A 137 -30.13 8.36 -21.39
N ILE A 138 -29.20 8.13 -22.30
CA ILE A 138 -28.37 9.21 -22.73
C ILE A 138 -28.61 9.69 -24.16
N GLU A 139 -28.99 10.96 -24.25
CA GLU A 139 -28.75 11.78 -25.43
C GLU A 139 -27.25 11.96 -25.65
N ALA A 140 -26.77 11.58 -26.83
CA ALA A 140 -25.37 11.34 -27.16
C ALA A 140 -24.37 12.47 -26.80
N THR A 141 -24.80 13.71 -26.67
CA THR A 141 -23.91 14.88 -26.49
C THR A 141 -23.49 15.18 -25.06
N ARG A 142 -24.17 14.65 -24.06
CA ARG A 142 -23.86 14.87 -22.63
C ARG A 142 -23.11 13.73 -21.94
N VAL A 143 -22.94 12.63 -22.65
CA VAL A 143 -22.49 11.34 -22.09
C VAL A 143 -21.01 11.23 -21.87
N SER A 144 -20.18 11.83 -22.73
CA SER A 144 -18.74 11.55 -22.72
C SER A 144 -18.08 11.90 -21.39
N SER A 145 -18.33 13.08 -20.85
CA SER A 145 -17.73 13.52 -19.59
C SER A 145 -18.34 12.82 -18.38
N PHE A 146 -19.64 12.49 -18.42
CA PHE A 146 -20.32 11.85 -17.30
C PHE A 146 -20.02 10.34 -17.23
N ALA A 147 -20.03 9.64 -18.36
CA ALA A 147 -19.63 8.23 -18.43
C ALA A 147 -18.16 8.02 -18.02
N GLU A 148 -17.29 8.93 -18.44
CA GLU A 148 -15.89 8.93 -18.06
C GLU A 148 -15.70 9.18 -16.54
N SER A 149 -16.49 10.10 -15.98
CA SER A 149 -16.53 10.34 -14.53
C SER A 149 -17.02 9.12 -13.75
N LEU A 150 -17.97 8.36 -14.30
CA LEU A 150 -18.50 7.15 -13.65
C LEU A 150 -17.56 5.97 -13.72
N ILE A 151 -16.84 5.77 -14.83
CA ILE A 151 -15.76 4.77 -14.92
C ILE A 151 -14.67 5.10 -13.90
N ASN A 152 -14.34 6.38 -13.77
CA ASN A 152 -13.38 6.85 -12.78
C ASN A 152 -13.89 6.60 -11.37
N LEU A 153 -15.14 6.94 -11.07
CA LEU A 153 -15.75 6.69 -9.76
C LEU A 153 -15.81 5.18 -9.43
N GLY A 154 -16.24 4.35 -10.38
CA GLY A 154 -16.25 2.90 -10.22
C GLY A 154 -14.85 2.33 -9.96
N SER A 155 -13.84 2.80 -10.67
CA SER A 155 -12.45 2.42 -10.46
C SER A 155 -11.93 2.87 -9.09
N ILE A 156 -12.23 4.11 -8.67
CA ILE A 156 -11.84 4.64 -7.35
C ILE A 156 -12.53 3.86 -6.24
N LEU A 157 -13.83 3.60 -6.34
CA LEU A 157 -14.57 2.80 -5.35
C LEU A 157 -14.01 1.39 -5.24
N SER A 158 -13.65 0.76 -6.37
CA SER A 158 -13.01 -0.56 -6.37
C SER A 158 -11.69 -0.53 -5.60
N VAL A 159 -10.84 0.44 -5.83
CA VAL A 159 -9.56 0.59 -5.11
C VAL A 159 -9.79 0.80 -3.61
N ILE A 160 -10.73 1.66 -3.23
CA ILE A 160 -11.05 1.93 -1.82
C ILE A 160 -11.58 0.67 -1.13
N ILE A 161 -12.51 -0.04 -1.75
CA ILE A 161 -13.15 -1.23 -1.15
C ILE A 161 -12.16 -2.39 -1.09
N LEU A 162 -11.38 -2.63 -2.14
CA LEU A 162 -10.34 -3.64 -2.14
C LEU A 162 -9.26 -3.33 -1.10
N GLY A 163 -8.85 -2.06 -0.99
CA GLY A 163 -7.90 -1.60 0.04
C GLY A 163 -8.44 -1.78 1.47
N ALA A 164 -9.73 -1.49 1.71
CA ALA A 164 -10.36 -1.71 3.01
C ALA A 164 -10.41 -3.20 3.37
N ASN A 165 -10.76 -4.07 2.41
CA ASN A 165 -10.74 -5.52 2.61
C ASN A 165 -9.31 -6.04 2.82
N ALA A 166 -8.32 -5.55 2.07
CA ALA A 166 -6.92 -5.89 2.27
C ALA A 166 -6.45 -5.56 3.70
N THR A 167 -6.81 -4.36 4.19
CA THR A 167 -6.52 -3.92 5.55
C THR A 167 -7.20 -4.81 6.59
N LEU A 168 -8.48 -5.14 6.40
CA LEU A 168 -9.22 -6.02 7.28
C LEU A 168 -8.59 -7.41 7.38
N PHE A 169 -8.28 -8.04 6.25
CA PHE A 169 -7.69 -9.37 6.25
C PHE A 169 -6.25 -9.38 6.79
N THR A 170 -5.49 -8.33 6.56
CA THR A 170 -4.17 -8.15 7.18
C THR A 170 -4.29 -8.02 8.70
N TRP A 171 -5.27 -7.24 9.18
CA TRP A 171 -5.58 -7.15 10.62
C TRP A 171 -5.93 -8.51 11.23
N ILE A 172 -6.82 -9.26 10.58
CA ILE A 172 -7.18 -10.62 11.01
C ILE A 172 -5.95 -11.54 11.03
N ALA A 173 -5.03 -11.39 10.05
CA ALA A 173 -3.78 -12.14 10.03
C ALA A 173 -2.88 -11.81 11.22
N TYR A 174 -2.80 -10.55 11.64
CA TYR A 174 -2.07 -10.16 12.86
C TYR A 174 -2.67 -10.79 14.12
N ASP A 175 -4.00 -10.86 14.21
CA ASP A 175 -4.68 -11.44 15.36
C ASP A 175 -4.58 -12.96 15.41
N THR A 176 -4.83 -13.62 14.29
CA THR A 176 -4.93 -15.08 14.21
C THR A 176 -3.63 -15.78 13.85
N LYS A 177 -2.63 -15.05 13.31
CA LYS A 177 -1.39 -15.57 12.76
C LYS A 177 -1.60 -16.62 11.64
N ARG A 178 -2.68 -16.51 10.88
CA ARG A 178 -3.03 -17.45 9.80
C ARG A 178 -2.60 -16.94 8.43
N SER A 179 -1.97 -17.81 7.65
CA SER A 179 -1.54 -17.52 6.27
C SER A 179 -2.71 -17.22 5.35
N THR A 180 -3.86 -17.90 5.54
CA THR A 180 -5.06 -17.69 4.72
C THR A 180 -5.55 -16.25 4.75
N SER A 181 -5.62 -15.62 5.92
CA SER A 181 -6.06 -14.24 6.05
C SER A 181 -5.09 -13.27 5.38
N LEU A 182 -3.77 -13.51 5.51
CA LEU A 182 -2.76 -12.68 4.86
C LEU A 182 -2.85 -12.77 3.33
N SER A 183 -3.00 -13.99 2.81
CA SER A 183 -3.12 -14.22 1.36
C SER A 183 -4.38 -13.58 0.78
N LEU A 184 -5.49 -13.57 1.52
CA LEU A 184 -6.69 -12.84 1.13
C LEU A 184 -6.43 -11.33 1.06
N GLY A 185 -5.72 -10.77 2.05
CA GLY A 185 -5.33 -9.35 2.03
C GLY A 185 -4.51 -8.99 0.79
N TYR A 186 -3.51 -9.81 0.45
CA TYR A 186 -2.69 -9.57 -0.74
C TYR A 186 -3.45 -9.75 -2.05
N ALA A 187 -4.28 -10.75 -2.12
CA ALA A 187 -5.09 -10.98 -3.30
C ALA A 187 -5.99 -9.77 -3.60
N MET A 188 -6.53 -9.12 -2.57
CA MET A 188 -7.33 -7.89 -2.75
C MET A 188 -6.49 -6.73 -3.29
N ILE A 189 -5.23 -6.59 -2.85
CA ILE A 189 -4.32 -5.58 -3.40
C ILE A 189 -3.99 -5.89 -4.86
N LEU A 190 -3.65 -7.14 -5.16
CA LEU A 190 -3.26 -7.56 -6.51
C LEU A 190 -4.42 -7.52 -7.51
N GLN A 191 -5.66 -7.66 -7.04
CA GLN A 191 -6.85 -7.56 -7.88
C GLN A 191 -7.01 -6.17 -8.52
N VAL A 192 -6.46 -5.11 -7.91
CA VAL A 192 -6.46 -3.76 -8.50
C VAL A 192 -5.77 -3.75 -9.88
N PHE A 193 -4.79 -4.62 -10.10
CA PHE A 193 -4.11 -4.75 -11.40
C PHE A 193 -5.00 -5.35 -12.51
N ALA A 194 -6.13 -5.94 -12.18
CA ALA A 194 -7.09 -6.45 -13.16
C ALA A 194 -7.93 -5.34 -13.81
N VAL A 195 -7.90 -4.09 -13.28
CA VAL A 195 -8.72 -2.98 -13.80
C VAL A 195 -8.33 -2.64 -15.23
N PRO A 196 -9.28 -2.69 -16.20
CA PRO A 196 -8.99 -2.52 -17.63
C PRO A 196 -8.30 -1.19 -17.97
N ARG A 197 -8.62 -0.13 -17.24
CA ARG A 197 -8.01 1.19 -17.45
C ARG A 197 -6.49 1.20 -17.30
N LEU A 198 -5.93 0.34 -16.46
CA LEU A 198 -4.48 0.20 -16.33
C LEU A 198 -3.84 -0.26 -17.63
N PHE A 199 -4.49 -1.19 -18.35
CA PHE A 199 -3.96 -1.70 -19.60
C PHE A 199 -4.01 -0.68 -20.75
N SER A 200 -4.94 0.28 -20.72
CA SER A 200 -5.04 1.32 -21.74
C SER A 200 -4.00 2.43 -21.59
N VAL A 201 -3.44 2.61 -20.38
CA VAL A 201 -2.50 3.70 -20.06
C VAL A 201 -1.05 3.22 -20.05
N ILE A 202 -0.82 1.91 -19.87
CA ILE A 202 0.51 1.33 -19.64
C ILE A 202 1.16 0.94 -20.98
N PRO A 203 2.48 1.23 -21.16
CA PRO A 203 3.23 0.73 -22.30
C PRO A 203 3.21 -0.79 -22.40
N LEU A 204 3.16 -1.33 -23.63
CA LEU A 204 3.06 -2.75 -23.92
C LEU A 204 4.07 -3.62 -23.14
N ALA A 205 5.30 -3.11 -22.93
CA ALA A 205 6.34 -3.82 -22.20
C ALA A 205 5.96 -4.13 -20.73
N PHE A 206 5.12 -3.32 -20.11
CA PHE A 206 4.68 -3.51 -18.72
C PHE A 206 3.36 -4.28 -18.60
N THR A 207 2.62 -4.44 -19.71
CA THR A 207 1.36 -5.18 -19.73
C THR A 207 1.53 -6.63 -19.24
N LEU A 208 2.64 -7.26 -19.61
CA LEU A 208 2.97 -8.61 -19.14
C LEU A 208 3.17 -8.64 -17.62
N VAL A 209 3.92 -7.69 -17.07
CA VAL A 209 4.20 -7.62 -15.61
C VAL A 209 2.90 -7.44 -14.84
N ILE A 210 2.03 -6.56 -15.30
CA ILE A 210 0.73 -6.30 -14.65
C ILE A 210 -0.19 -7.50 -14.76
N SER A 211 -0.22 -8.17 -15.91
CA SER A 211 -0.97 -9.41 -16.09
C SER A 211 -0.51 -10.50 -15.12
N VAL A 212 0.81 -10.66 -14.93
CA VAL A 212 1.37 -11.60 -13.97
C VAL A 212 0.99 -11.22 -12.53
N LEU A 213 1.07 -9.93 -12.17
CA LEU A 213 0.67 -9.45 -10.85
C LEU A 213 -0.82 -9.69 -10.58
N ALA A 214 -1.69 -9.46 -11.56
CA ALA A 214 -3.11 -9.76 -11.45
C ALA A 214 -3.37 -11.26 -11.23
N LEU A 215 -2.65 -12.13 -11.95
CA LEU A 215 -2.75 -13.60 -11.81
C LEU A 215 -2.21 -14.11 -10.47
N MET A 216 -1.24 -13.43 -9.87
CA MET A 216 -0.71 -13.82 -8.57
C MET A 216 -1.77 -13.77 -7.45
N GLY A 217 -2.73 -12.87 -7.51
CA GLY A 217 -3.80 -12.74 -6.50
C GLY A 217 -4.58 -14.05 -6.31
N PRO A 218 -5.29 -14.53 -7.32
CA PRO A 218 -6.02 -15.80 -7.22
C PRO A 218 -5.11 -17.00 -6.93
N ALA A 219 -3.89 -17.04 -7.48
CA ALA A 219 -2.93 -18.09 -7.19
C ALA A 219 -2.56 -18.14 -5.69
N MET A 220 -2.35 -17.00 -5.06
CA MET A 220 -2.08 -16.90 -3.62
C MET A 220 -3.26 -17.38 -2.78
N ILE A 221 -4.49 -17.05 -3.16
CA ILE A 221 -5.70 -17.55 -2.49
C ILE A 221 -5.75 -19.07 -2.59
N ALA A 222 -5.65 -19.61 -3.79
CA ALA A 222 -5.72 -21.06 -4.02
C ALA A 222 -4.69 -21.79 -3.18
N PHE A 223 -3.43 -21.34 -3.22
CA PHE A 223 -2.34 -21.95 -2.46
C PHE A 223 -2.54 -21.88 -0.94
N ALA A 224 -3.02 -20.74 -0.41
CA ALA A 224 -3.25 -20.57 1.00
C ALA A 224 -4.35 -21.49 1.55
N PHE A 225 -5.43 -21.69 0.79
CA PHE A 225 -6.51 -22.59 1.19
C PHE A 225 -6.20 -24.08 0.99
N LEU A 226 -5.14 -24.41 0.23
CA LEU A 226 -4.58 -25.76 0.21
C LEU A 226 -3.77 -26.09 1.48
N ARG A 227 -3.19 -25.04 2.15
CA ARG A 227 -2.41 -25.20 3.39
C ARG A 227 -2.89 -24.24 4.49
N PRO A 228 -4.14 -24.36 4.96
CA PRO A 228 -4.79 -23.36 5.78
C PRO A 228 -4.26 -23.22 7.20
N ASP A 229 -3.60 -24.24 7.73
CA ASP A 229 -3.14 -24.28 9.13
C ASP A 229 -1.70 -23.77 9.32
N GLN A 230 -1.08 -23.23 8.27
CA GLN A 230 0.24 -22.65 8.35
C GLN A 230 0.24 -21.34 9.18
N LYS A 231 1.00 -21.34 10.27
CA LYS A 231 1.20 -20.13 11.08
C LYS A 231 2.26 -19.22 10.46
N ILE A 232 2.10 -17.92 10.62
CA ILE A 232 2.99 -16.89 10.10
C ILE A 232 3.64 -16.15 11.25
N SER A 233 4.95 -15.88 11.16
CA SER A 233 5.64 -15.02 12.12
C SER A 233 5.24 -13.55 11.95
N ALA A 234 5.37 -12.75 13.02
CA ALA A 234 5.14 -11.31 12.94
C ALA A 234 6.07 -10.62 11.92
N GLU A 235 7.25 -11.19 11.69
CA GLU A 235 8.20 -10.73 10.69
C GLU A 235 7.66 -10.94 9.27
N LEU A 236 7.15 -12.12 8.95
CA LEU A 236 6.57 -12.42 7.64
C LEU A 236 5.31 -11.55 7.38
N LEU A 237 4.52 -11.28 8.42
CA LEU A 237 3.39 -10.35 8.33
C LEU A 237 3.84 -8.93 7.99
N GLY A 238 4.96 -8.47 8.60
CA GLY A 238 5.57 -7.18 8.29
C GLY A 238 6.00 -7.07 6.84
N TYR A 239 6.67 -8.09 6.32
CA TYR A 239 7.06 -8.14 4.90
C TYR A 239 5.86 -8.01 3.98
N GLY A 240 4.88 -8.76 4.32
CA GLY A 240 3.73 -8.81 3.50
C GLY A 240 2.97 -7.49 3.46
N ALA A 241 2.71 -6.86 4.60
CA ALA A 241 2.04 -5.56 4.62
C ALA A 241 2.81 -4.49 3.84
N SER A 242 4.16 -4.59 3.78
CA SER A 242 5.01 -3.66 3.03
C SER A 242 4.90 -3.82 1.50
N PHE A 243 4.42 -4.95 1.02
CA PHE A 243 4.26 -5.21 -0.41
C PHE A 243 3.24 -4.28 -1.09
N ALA A 244 2.30 -3.73 -0.32
CA ALA A 244 1.29 -2.81 -0.86
C ALA A 244 1.90 -1.52 -1.42
N ALA A 245 2.95 -0.98 -0.83
CA ALA A 245 3.53 0.30 -1.24
C ALA A 245 4.09 0.30 -2.67
N PRO A 246 4.94 -0.68 -3.11
CA PRO A 246 5.38 -0.78 -4.50
C PRO A 246 4.22 -0.90 -5.49
N VAL A 247 3.19 -1.66 -5.12
CA VAL A 247 1.99 -1.85 -5.95
C VAL A 247 1.30 -0.52 -6.21
N TYR A 248 1.02 0.26 -5.16
CA TYR A 248 0.36 1.55 -5.30
C TYR A 248 1.19 2.55 -6.11
N ILE A 249 2.52 2.53 -5.99
CA ILE A 249 3.39 3.43 -6.76
C ILE A 249 3.44 3.03 -8.22
N ILE A 250 3.48 1.75 -8.56
CA ILE A 250 3.39 1.29 -9.95
C ILE A 250 2.05 1.73 -10.57
N ILE A 251 0.95 1.60 -9.82
CA ILE A 251 -0.36 2.09 -10.27
C ILE A 251 -0.32 3.61 -10.51
N ALA A 252 0.26 4.37 -9.58
CA ALA A 252 0.37 5.82 -9.71
C ALA A 252 1.19 6.23 -10.94
N LEU A 253 2.33 5.58 -11.19
CA LEU A 253 3.16 5.79 -12.39
C LEU A 253 2.38 5.49 -13.68
N ALA A 254 1.59 4.42 -13.66
CA ALA A 254 0.77 4.04 -14.81
C ALA A 254 -0.33 5.07 -15.09
N ILE A 255 -1.08 5.48 -14.06
CA ILE A 255 -2.18 6.46 -14.19
C ILE A 255 -1.67 7.82 -14.66
N THR A 256 -0.50 8.24 -14.19
CA THR A 256 0.10 9.54 -14.58
C THR A 256 0.81 9.51 -15.93
N GLY A 257 0.96 8.34 -16.56
CA GLY A 257 1.71 8.18 -17.81
C GLY A 257 3.22 8.37 -17.68
N LEU A 258 3.74 8.51 -16.45
CA LEU A 258 5.16 8.76 -16.19
C LEU A 258 6.03 7.51 -16.26
N ILE A 259 5.43 6.35 -16.42
CA ILE A 259 6.16 5.07 -16.48
C ILE A 259 7.13 5.00 -17.68
N GLY A 260 6.89 5.80 -18.73
CA GLY A 260 7.77 5.94 -19.88
C GLY A 260 9.00 6.85 -19.65
N ASN A 261 9.00 7.65 -18.58
CA ASN A 261 10.13 8.51 -18.21
C ASN A 261 11.08 7.73 -17.28
N LEU A 262 12.25 7.36 -17.81
CA LEU A 262 13.21 6.52 -17.09
C LEU A 262 13.63 7.11 -15.74
N GLN A 263 13.91 8.42 -15.70
CA GLN A 263 14.35 9.09 -14.47
C GLN A 263 13.27 9.05 -13.41
N ILE A 264 12.03 9.44 -13.75
CA ILE A 264 10.89 9.43 -12.83
C ILE A 264 10.56 8.00 -12.41
N ALA A 265 10.58 7.06 -13.35
CA ALA A 265 10.30 5.65 -13.05
C ALA A 265 11.33 5.05 -12.08
N VAL A 266 12.62 5.29 -12.28
CA VAL A 266 13.68 4.80 -11.37
C VAL A 266 13.58 5.46 -10.00
N THR A 267 13.36 6.77 -9.96
CA THR A 267 13.15 7.52 -8.71
C THR A 267 11.94 6.98 -7.94
N ALA A 268 10.83 6.76 -8.63
CA ALA A 268 9.62 6.22 -8.04
C ALA A 268 9.79 4.77 -7.55
N ILE A 269 10.48 3.92 -8.30
CA ILE A 269 10.78 2.55 -7.88
C ILE A 269 11.68 2.55 -6.63
N ALA A 270 12.71 3.38 -6.59
CA ALA A 270 13.57 3.51 -5.42
C ALA A 270 12.78 4.00 -4.19
N GLY A 271 11.93 5.03 -4.36
CA GLY A 271 11.01 5.50 -3.33
C GLY A 271 10.03 4.42 -2.87
N ALA A 272 9.48 3.63 -3.81
CA ALA A 272 8.61 2.49 -3.49
C ALA A 272 9.32 1.45 -2.62
N ILE A 273 10.56 1.13 -2.93
CA ILE A 273 11.36 0.19 -2.14
C ILE A 273 11.64 0.77 -0.74
N ALA A 274 11.96 2.05 -0.62
CA ALA A 274 12.14 2.72 0.67
C ALA A 274 10.85 2.68 1.51
N ILE A 275 9.70 3.00 0.91
CA ILE A 275 8.38 2.91 1.55
C ILE A 275 8.10 1.47 1.98
N MET A 276 8.43 0.48 1.14
CA MET A 276 8.28 -0.93 1.46
C MET A 276 9.03 -1.30 2.74
N PHE A 277 10.29 -0.91 2.87
CA PHE A 277 11.05 -1.17 4.09
C PHE A 277 10.51 -0.41 5.30
N ALA A 278 10.11 0.87 5.13
CA ALA A 278 9.52 1.65 6.20
C ALA A 278 8.17 1.07 6.67
N ALA A 279 7.26 0.76 5.75
CA ALA A 279 5.97 0.15 6.04
C ALA A 279 6.13 -1.26 6.64
N GLY A 280 7.08 -2.06 6.12
CA GLY A 280 7.40 -3.37 6.67
C GLY A 280 7.94 -3.29 8.10
N THR A 281 8.80 -2.32 8.37
CA THR A 281 9.31 -2.07 9.72
C THR A 281 8.19 -1.61 10.66
N THR A 282 7.28 -0.75 10.18
CA THR A 282 6.08 -0.33 10.93
C THR A 282 5.23 -1.54 11.31
N SER A 283 4.91 -2.39 10.35
CA SER A 283 4.08 -3.58 10.57
C SER A 283 4.76 -4.58 11.52
N TYR A 284 6.07 -4.80 11.36
CA TYR A 284 6.86 -5.65 12.25
C TYR A 284 6.86 -5.11 13.69
N THR A 285 7.14 -3.82 13.87
CA THR A 285 7.17 -3.18 15.19
C THR A 285 5.79 -3.12 15.82
N TYR A 286 4.72 -2.93 15.02
CA TYR A 286 3.34 -3.03 15.51
C TYR A 286 3.02 -4.42 16.03
N GLY A 287 3.37 -5.49 15.30
CA GLY A 287 3.20 -6.86 15.77
C GLY A 287 3.94 -7.11 17.10
N ARG A 288 5.19 -6.65 17.19
CA ARG A 288 6.00 -6.76 18.43
C ARG A 288 5.43 -5.93 19.58
N TRP A 289 4.95 -4.71 19.31
CA TRP A 289 4.29 -3.90 20.32
C TRP A 289 3.02 -4.57 20.86
N ARG A 290 2.21 -5.16 19.99
CA ARG A 290 1.03 -5.91 20.47
C ARG A 290 1.37 -7.05 21.43
N GLU A 291 2.51 -7.70 21.21
CA GLU A 291 2.99 -8.79 22.07
C GLU A 291 3.61 -8.27 23.38
N THR A 292 4.43 -7.22 23.32
CA THR A 292 5.26 -6.77 24.45
C THR A 292 4.67 -5.59 25.22
N LYS A 293 3.82 -4.77 24.60
CA LYS A 293 3.26 -3.50 25.11
C LYS A 293 4.34 -2.49 25.57
N GLN A 294 5.57 -2.62 25.07
CA GLN A 294 6.67 -1.75 25.45
C GLN A 294 6.64 -0.42 24.70
N LEU A 295 6.80 0.70 25.43
CA LEU A 295 6.82 2.06 24.87
C LEU A 295 7.86 2.26 23.76
N PRO A 296 9.13 1.82 23.88
CA PRO A 296 10.10 2.00 22.80
C PRO A 296 9.67 1.34 21.48
N THR A 297 9.00 0.20 21.55
CA THR A 297 8.48 -0.49 20.35
C THR A 297 7.33 0.28 19.71
N ALA A 298 6.46 0.90 20.53
CA ALA A 298 5.41 1.78 20.02
C ALA A 298 5.98 3.04 19.35
N LEU A 299 7.00 3.64 19.95
CA LEU A 299 7.66 4.82 19.36
C LEU A 299 8.36 4.47 18.05
N LEU A 300 9.03 3.32 17.94
CA LEU A 300 9.61 2.86 16.67
C LEU A 300 8.53 2.66 15.60
N MET A 301 7.38 2.10 15.96
CA MET A 301 6.25 1.98 15.04
C MET A 301 5.82 3.35 14.49
N ILE A 302 5.66 4.35 15.37
CA ILE A 302 5.27 5.71 15.00
C ILE A 302 6.30 6.35 14.06
N ILE A 303 7.59 6.19 14.35
CA ILE A 303 8.69 6.70 13.51
C ILE A 303 8.57 6.19 12.07
N PHE A 304 8.48 4.87 11.91
CA PHE A 304 8.48 4.28 10.58
C PHE A 304 7.16 4.49 9.85
N ALA A 305 6.04 4.63 10.58
CA ALA A 305 4.77 5.05 10.00
C ALA A 305 4.85 6.47 9.45
N ALA A 306 5.44 7.41 10.21
CA ALA A 306 5.62 8.79 9.77
C ALA A 306 6.57 8.89 8.56
N PHE A 307 7.69 8.17 8.58
CA PHE A 307 8.58 8.08 7.41
C PHE A 307 7.88 7.50 6.18
N SER A 308 7.11 6.42 6.35
CA SER A 308 6.36 5.80 5.25
C SER A 308 5.35 6.77 4.64
N ALA A 309 4.60 7.49 5.49
CA ALA A 309 3.63 8.48 5.03
C ALA A 309 4.30 9.67 4.33
N GLY A 310 5.39 10.21 4.89
CA GLY A 310 6.13 11.30 4.29
C GLY A 310 6.70 10.94 2.92
N GLN A 311 7.34 9.78 2.81
CA GLN A 311 7.87 9.29 1.54
C GLN A 311 6.77 9.08 0.50
N LEU A 312 5.60 8.55 0.90
CA LEU A 312 4.48 8.33 0.00
C LEU A 312 3.93 9.66 -0.53
N ILE A 313 3.74 10.64 0.35
CA ILE A 313 3.23 11.96 -0.03
C ILE A 313 4.26 12.70 -0.90
N GLY A 314 5.54 12.66 -0.55
CA GLY A 314 6.62 13.22 -1.36
C GLY A 314 6.69 12.58 -2.75
N MET A 315 6.48 11.27 -2.86
CA MET A 315 6.37 10.57 -4.14
C MET A 315 5.18 11.04 -4.97
N PHE A 316 4.01 11.26 -4.36
CA PHE A 316 2.85 11.79 -5.07
C PHE A 316 3.08 13.21 -5.57
N GLY A 317 3.85 14.03 -4.85
CA GLY A 317 4.31 15.33 -5.34
C GLY A 317 5.23 15.19 -6.54
N SER A 318 6.22 14.30 -6.49
CA SER A 318 7.16 14.06 -7.61
C SER A 318 6.49 13.46 -8.85
N LEU A 319 5.37 12.76 -8.68
CA LEU A 319 4.55 12.19 -9.77
C LEU A 319 3.51 13.19 -10.32
N GLY A 320 3.43 14.40 -9.77
CA GLY A 320 2.43 15.39 -10.19
C GLY A 320 0.98 15.05 -9.79
N ILE A 321 0.76 14.06 -8.93
CA ILE A 321 -0.57 13.73 -8.35
C ILE A 321 -0.98 14.79 -7.34
N LEU A 322 -0.02 15.28 -6.57
CA LEU A 322 -0.13 16.42 -5.69
C LEU A 322 0.75 17.56 -6.22
N ASP A 323 0.42 18.78 -5.83
CA ASP A 323 1.31 19.90 -6.07
C ASP A 323 2.72 19.60 -5.50
N PRO A 324 3.81 19.74 -6.29
CA PRO A 324 5.15 19.38 -5.88
C PRO A 324 5.62 20.06 -4.59
N ILE A 325 5.29 21.36 -4.41
CA ILE A 325 5.65 22.11 -3.20
C ILE A 325 4.95 21.49 -1.99
N THR A 326 3.66 21.23 -2.10
CA THR A 326 2.86 20.56 -1.06
C THR A 326 3.45 19.19 -0.72
N GLY A 327 3.81 18.39 -1.72
CA GLY A 327 4.43 17.07 -1.53
C GLY A 327 5.73 17.15 -0.72
N VAL A 328 6.61 18.07 -1.06
CA VAL A 328 7.91 18.28 -0.38
C VAL A 328 7.72 18.75 1.07
N TYR A 329 6.80 19.69 1.31
CA TYR A 329 6.52 20.17 2.68
C TYR A 329 5.97 19.09 3.58
N PHE A 330 5.01 18.29 3.11
CA PHE A 330 4.48 17.19 3.89
C PHE A 330 5.51 16.10 4.19
N ASP A 331 6.37 15.76 3.21
CA ASP A 331 7.49 14.85 3.46
C ASP A 331 8.46 15.42 4.50
N LEU A 332 8.78 16.70 4.42
CA LEU A 332 9.63 17.37 5.38
C LEU A 332 9.04 17.34 6.80
N VAL A 333 7.75 17.66 6.94
CA VAL A 333 7.05 17.66 8.25
C VAL A 333 7.02 16.24 8.82
N ALA A 334 6.62 15.24 8.03
CA ALA A 334 6.55 13.86 8.48
C ALA A 334 7.93 13.29 8.84
N SER A 335 8.94 13.57 8.03
CA SER A 335 10.33 13.16 8.29
C SER A 335 10.90 13.84 9.54
N SER A 336 10.61 15.13 9.74
CA SER A 336 11.05 15.87 10.93
C SER A 336 10.37 15.34 12.19
N PHE A 337 9.07 15.06 12.13
CA PHE A 337 8.34 14.42 13.23
C PHE A 337 8.95 13.05 13.57
N ALA A 338 9.22 12.22 12.57
CA ALA A 338 9.87 10.93 12.76
C ALA A 338 11.23 11.07 13.45
N LEU A 339 12.05 12.07 13.07
CA LEU A 339 13.37 12.33 13.65
C LEU A 339 13.29 12.82 15.09
N ILE A 340 12.28 13.62 15.45
CA ILE A 340 12.02 14.00 16.84
C ILE A 340 11.78 12.75 17.70
N VAL A 341 10.85 11.91 17.26
CA VAL A 341 10.52 10.67 18.00
C VAL A 341 11.72 9.74 18.05
N PHE A 342 12.52 9.70 16.97
CA PHE A 342 13.77 8.92 16.92
C PHE A 342 14.78 9.38 17.96
N THR A 343 14.92 10.70 18.09
CA THR A 343 15.82 11.32 19.08
C THR A 343 15.35 11.00 20.51
N VAL A 344 14.04 11.04 20.76
CA VAL A 344 13.46 10.61 22.05
C VAL A 344 13.81 9.15 22.33
N VAL A 345 13.64 8.25 21.36
CA VAL A 345 14.01 6.82 21.50
C VAL A 345 15.51 6.66 21.80
N ALA A 346 16.36 7.45 21.13
CA ALA A 346 17.81 7.40 21.35
C ALA A 346 18.20 7.84 22.77
N PHE A 347 17.57 8.90 23.32
CA PHE A 347 17.74 9.30 24.72
C PHE A 347 17.30 8.23 25.68
N LEU A 348 16.13 7.62 25.45
CA LEU A 348 15.62 6.53 26.28
C LEU A 348 16.56 5.31 26.22
N ALA A 349 17.05 4.96 25.05
CA ALA A 349 18.00 3.85 24.87
C ALA A 349 19.36 4.09 25.55
N ALA A 350 19.82 5.35 25.56
CA ALA A 350 21.04 5.75 26.24
C ALA A 350 20.86 5.92 27.77
N GLY A 351 19.63 5.80 28.28
CA GLY A 351 19.34 5.93 29.73
C GLY A 351 19.05 7.35 30.20
N TYR A 352 18.98 8.33 29.32
CA TYR A 352 18.76 9.74 29.65
C TYR A 352 17.29 10.13 29.59
N ARG A 353 16.47 9.61 30.51
CA ARG A 353 15.00 9.78 30.48
C ARG A 353 14.55 11.23 30.60
N THR A 354 15.13 12.02 31.48
CA THR A 354 14.78 13.43 31.70
C THR A 354 15.13 14.32 30.51
N SER A 355 16.23 14.02 29.81
CA SER A 355 16.67 14.79 28.65
C SER A 355 15.91 14.44 27.37
N ALA A 356 15.07 13.41 27.39
CA ALA A 356 14.29 12.98 26.23
C ALA A 356 13.24 14.02 25.79
N SER A 357 12.87 14.98 26.66
CA SER A 357 11.97 16.09 26.33
C SER A 357 12.66 17.24 25.55
N ILE A 358 13.97 17.38 25.67
CA ILE A 358 14.72 18.49 25.05
C ILE A 358 14.53 18.55 23.53
N PRO A 359 14.67 17.46 22.77
CA PRO A 359 14.43 17.49 21.33
C PRO A 359 13.03 17.99 20.97
N VAL A 360 12.03 17.56 21.71
CA VAL A 360 10.62 17.96 21.44
C VAL A 360 10.46 19.46 21.58
N ILE A 361 11.02 20.06 22.65
CA ILE A 361 10.92 21.50 22.92
C ILE A 361 11.62 22.31 21.83
N ILE A 362 12.74 21.85 21.30
CA ILE A 362 13.53 22.58 20.30
C ILE A 362 12.99 22.35 18.88
N TYR A 363 12.65 21.13 18.53
CA TYR A 363 12.24 20.79 17.16
C TYR A 363 10.82 21.28 16.79
N ILE A 364 9.87 21.23 17.72
CA ILE A 364 8.49 21.63 17.40
C ILE A 364 8.40 23.07 16.93
N PRO A 365 8.97 24.08 17.62
CA PRO A 365 8.97 25.46 17.13
C PRO A 365 9.68 25.60 15.78
N THR A 366 10.77 24.86 15.56
CA THR A 366 11.52 24.90 14.30
C THR A 366 10.67 24.40 13.14
N ILE A 367 9.96 23.28 13.33
CA ILE A 367 9.04 22.75 12.30
C ILE A 367 7.89 23.71 12.04
N LEU A 368 7.32 24.32 13.08
CA LEU A 368 6.24 25.29 12.92
C LEU A 368 6.70 26.49 12.09
N LEU A 369 7.92 26.99 12.30
CA LEU A 369 8.48 28.06 11.48
C LEU A 369 8.69 27.65 10.02
N MET A 370 9.15 26.41 9.78
CA MET A 370 9.28 25.87 8.42
C MET A 370 7.92 25.74 7.72
N VAL A 371 6.91 25.26 8.43
CA VAL A 371 5.54 25.15 7.89
C VAL A 371 4.92 26.54 7.64
N GLN A 372 5.23 27.51 8.48
CA GLN A 372 4.76 28.89 8.30
C GLN A 372 5.31 29.55 7.02
N SER A 373 6.46 29.10 6.51
CA SER A 373 7.03 29.60 5.26
C SER A 373 6.34 29.03 4.00
N TYR A 374 5.44 28.09 4.13
CA TYR A 374 4.61 27.62 3.01
C TYR A 374 3.77 28.77 2.42
N PRO A 375 3.68 28.98 1.09
CA PRO A 375 4.03 28.05 0.01
C PRO A 375 5.42 28.25 -0.62
N ASP A 376 6.34 28.98 -0.01
CA ASP A 376 7.66 29.20 -0.56
C ASP A 376 8.41 27.86 -0.78
N PRO A 377 9.26 27.74 -1.82
CA PRO A 377 10.09 26.56 -2.01
C PRO A 377 10.93 26.27 -0.76
N VAL A 378 11.09 24.99 -0.42
CA VAL A 378 11.89 24.56 0.74
C VAL A 378 13.29 25.15 0.73
N SER A 379 13.92 25.25 -0.45
CA SER A 379 15.21 25.92 -0.61
C SER A 379 15.19 27.38 -0.17
N GLN A 380 14.13 28.12 -0.49
CA GLN A 380 13.98 29.51 -0.07
C GLN A 380 13.72 29.63 1.43
N ALA A 381 12.91 28.74 2.01
CA ALA A 381 12.71 28.66 3.44
C ALA A 381 14.02 28.41 4.20
N PHE A 382 14.89 27.53 3.69
CA PHE A 382 16.22 27.30 4.25
C PHE A 382 17.15 28.53 4.13
N LEU A 383 17.09 29.26 3.04
CA LEU A 383 17.87 30.49 2.87
C LEU A 383 17.41 31.59 3.84
N ASN A 384 16.12 31.76 4.01
CA ASN A 384 15.53 32.77 4.90
C ASN A 384 15.75 32.42 6.38
N TYR A 385 15.81 31.14 6.74
CA TYR A 385 15.97 30.66 8.11
C TYR A 385 17.19 29.73 8.26
N TRP A 386 18.32 30.08 7.61
CA TRP A 386 19.53 29.26 7.57
C TRP A 386 20.04 28.84 8.98
N TYR A 387 19.90 29.72 9.97
CA TYR A 387 20.25 29.42 11.36
C TYR A 387 19.39 28.31 11.98
N LEU A 388 18.09 28.23 11.59
CA LEU A 388 17.22 27.13 12.00
C LEU A 388 17.63 25.82 11.34
N GLY A 389 17.99 25.88 10.05
CA GLY A 389 18.55 24.73 9.32
C GLY A 389 19.80 24.18 10.02
N LEU A 390 20.68 25.05 10.52
CA LEU A 390 21.89 24.68 11.25
C LEU A 390 21.57 24.01 12.59
N ILE A 391 20.60 24.55 13.36
CA ILE A 391 20.09 23.94 14.59
C ILE A 391 19.50 22.56 14.32
N VAL A 392 18.68 22.45 13.28
CA VAL A 392 18.08 21.18 12.85
C VAL A 392 19.16 20.16 12.48
N MET A 393 20.17 20.54 11.71
CA MET A 393 21.30 19.65 11.36
C MET A 393 22.03 19.16 12.61
N ILE A 394 22.39 20.06 13.53
CA ILE A 394 23.09 19.69 14.77
C ILE A 394 22.25 18.69 15.58
N LEU A 395 20.96 18.97 15.71
CA LEU A 395 20.03 18.12 16.47
C LEU A 395 19.81 16.75 15.79
N PHE A 396 19.90 16.68 14.45
CA PHE A 396 19.79 15.40 13.72
C PHE A 396 20.99 14.47 13.96
N PHE A 397 22.18 15.01 14.22
CA PHE A 397 23.33 14.21 14.61
C PHE A 397 23.23 13.64 16.03
N LEU A 398 22.44 14.25 16.88
CA LEU A 398 22.30 13.84 18.28
C LEU A 398 21.85 12.37 18.44
N PRO A 399 20.81 11.87 17.74
CA PRO A 399 20.45 10.46 17.82
C PRO A 399 21.54 9.52 17.28
N VAL A 400 22.31 9.94 16.28
CA VAL A 400 23.46 9.16 15.78
C VAL A 400 24.50 8.97 16.88
N ILE A 401 24.83 10.07 17.58
CA ILE A 401 25.77 10.04 18.71
C ILE A 401 25.25 9.16 19.84
N LEU A 402 23.98 9.33 20.23
CA LEU A 402 23.37 8.57 21.33
C LEU A 402 23.30 7.07 21.05
N PHE A 403 22.92 6.67 19.81
CA PHE A 403 22.93 5.27 19.43
C PHE A 403 24.35 4.69 19.36
N SER A 404 25.33 5.49 18.94
CA SER A 404 26.76 5.09 18.95
C SER A 404 27.27 4.88 20.38
N ILE A 405 26.91 5.75 21.32
CA ILE A 405 27.21 5.58 22.75
C ILE A 405 26.54 4.32 23.30
N THR A 406 25.27 4.10 22.98
CA THR A 406 24.52 2.91 23.39
C THR A 406 25.17 1.64 22.85
N TRP A 407 25.55 1.62 21.57
CA TRP A 407 26.30 0.52 20.96
C TRP A 407 27.62 0.23 21.71
N ARG A 408 28.40 1.29 22.01
CA ARG A 408 29.69 1.15 22.70
C ARG A 408 29.49 0.56 24.09
N ARG A 409 28.49 1.03 24.86
CA ARG A 409 28.16 0.49 26.19
C ARG A 409 27.75 -0.98 26.10
N MET A 410 26.89 -1.35 25.17
CA MET A 410 26.46 -2.73 24.98
C MET A 410 27.61 -3.64 24.52
N LYS A 411 28.54 -3.10 23.69
CA LYS A 411 29.74 -3.83 23.25
C LYS A 411 30.66 -4.15 24.44
N ILE A 412 30.88 -3.17 25.30
CA ILE A 412 31.72 -3.35 26.52
C ILE A 412 31.07 -4.35 27.50
N ALA A 413 29.74 -4.28 27.64
CA ALA A 413 28.97 -5.17 28.50
C ALA A 413 28.78 -6.59 27.91
N GLY A 414 29.26 -6.88 26.72
CA GLY A 414 29.05 -8.17 26.06
C GLY A 414 27.58 -8.50 25.75
N ALA A 415 26.68 -7.49 25.75
CA ALA A 415 25.26 -7.69 25.62
C ALA A 415 24.87 -8.20 24.22
N SER A 416 23.86 -9.08 24.14
CA SER A 416 23.21 -9.47 22.92
C SER A 416 22.42 -8.28 22.36
N GLY A 417 22.22 -8.20 21.04
CA GLY A 417 21.47 -7.09 20.42
C GLY A 417 22.33 -5.84 20.14
N ARG A 418 23.63 -5.88 20.37
CA ARG A 418 24.54 -4.72 20.19
C ARG A 418 24.62 -4.17 18.78
N SER A 419 24.32 -4.96 17.75
CA SER A 419 24.31 -4.50 16.35
C SER A 419 23.09 -3.60 16.03
N ARG A 420 22.02 -3.67 16.82
CA ARG A 420 20.82 -2.85 16.60
C ARG A 420 21.07 -1.35 16.76
N PRO A 421 21.64 -0.84 17.88
CA PRO A 421 21.96 0.58 17.98
C PRO A 421 22.97 1.04 16.92
N LEU A 422 23.95 0.20 16.55
CA LEU A 422 24.90 0.52 15.49
C LEU A 422 24.21 0.70 14.14
N GLY A 423 23.35 -0.23 13.75
CA GLY A 423 22.58 -0.14 12.50
C GLY A 423 21.65 1.07 12.50
N MET A 424 21.03 1.41 13.64
CA MET A 424 20.24 2.64 13.77
C MET A 424 21.09 3.90 13.58
N ALA A 425 22.29 3.96 14.16
CA ALA A 425 23.21 5.07 13.98
C ALA A 425 23.67 5.22 12.51
N ILE A 426 24.04 4.12 11.87
CA ILE A 426 24.49 4.12 10.46
C ILE A 426 23.34 4.50 9.52
N GLY A 427 22.15 3.91 9.70
CA GLY A 427 20.98 4.24 8.88
C GLY A 427 20.59 5.71 8.98
N LEU A 428 20.61 6.29 10.22
CA LEU A 428 20.37 7.71 10.43
C LEU A 428 21.44 8.57 9.78
N LEU A 429 22.71 8.21 9.94
CA LEU A 429 23.81 8.96 9.33
C LEU A 429 23.65 9.03 7.82
N ILE A 430 23.36 7.91 7.18
CA ILE A 430 23.11 7.85 5.74
C ILE A 430 21.90 8.72 5.38
N TYR A 431 20.79 8.58 6.11
CA TYR A 431 19.58 9.33 5.82
C TYR A 431 19.74 10.85 5.95
N ILE A 432 20.43 11.31 7.00
CA ILE A 432 20.58 12.72 7.32
C ILE A 432 21.66 13.38 6.47
N VAL A 433 22.86 12.79 6.45
CA VAL A 433 24.02 13.40 5.78
C VAL A 433 23.85 13.45 4.27
N ILE A 434 23.13 12.50 3.72
CA ILE A 434 23.02 12.38 2.28
C ILE A 434 21.79 13.10 1.75
N ARG A 435 20.69 13.06 2.47
CA ARG A 435 19.46 13.70 2.02
C ARG A 435 19.49 15.24 2.12
N PHE A 436 20.09 15.80 3.18
CA PHE A 436 20.15 17.25 3.36
C PHE A 436 21.03 17.98 2.33
N PRO A 437 22.29 17.57 2.06
CA PRO A 437 23.10 18.17 1.01
C PRO A 437 22.55 17.93 -0.39
N LEU A 438 21.91 16.77 -0.64
CA LEU A 438 21.39 16.42 -1.96
C LEU A 438 20.12 17.22 -2.32
N LEU A 439 19.37 17.73 -1.36
CA LEU A 439 18.28 18.70 -1.61
C LEU A 439 18.77 20.03 -2.18
N LEU A 440 20.05 20.36 -1.98
CA LEU A 440 20.68 21.60 -2.44
C LEU A 440 21.41 21.44 -3.77
N ILE A 441 21.56 20.24 -4.28
CA ILE A 441 22.32 19.94 -5.50
C ILE A 441 21.34 19.38 -6.55
N GLU A 442 21.13 20.13 -7.63
CA GLU A 442 20.43 19.63 -8.80
C GLU A 442 21.32 18.64 -9.55
N PHE A 443 20.91 17.38 -9.61
CA PHE A 443 21.60 16.37 -10.41
C PHE A 443 20.96 16.30 -11.81
N PRO A 444 21.75 16.49 -12.88
CA PRO A 444 21.24 16.43 -14.26
C PRO A 444 20.86 15.01 -14.71
N PHE A 445 21.27 13.99 -13.94
CA PHE A 445 20.99 12.58 -14.17
C PHE A 445 20.37 11.96 -12.92
N LEU A 446 20.26 10.64 -12.86
CA LEU A 446 19.68 9.87 -11.77
C LEU A 446 20.09 10.44 -10.40
N ASP A 447 19.11 10.88 -9.60
CA ASP A 447 19.35 11.37 -8.26
C ASP A 447 19.85 10.22 -7.35
N PRO A 448 21.15 10.19 -6.97
CA PRO A 448 21.69 9.15 -6.12
C PRO A 448 21.07 9.14 -4.72
N GLY A 449 20.43 10.25 -4.30
CA GLY A 449 19.80 10.40 -2.99
C GLY A 449 18.75 9.33 -2.72
N TYR A 450 17.99 8.93 -3.73
CA TYR A 450 16.99 7.87 -3.56
C TYR A 450 17.62 6.49 -3.30
N GLY A 451 18.71 6.15 -3.97
CA GLY A 451 19.46 4.91 -3.69
C GLY A 451 19.97 4.85 -2.25
N LEU A 452 20.39 5.99 -1.73
CA LEU A 452 20.90 6.11 -0.36
C LEU A 452 19.77 6.10 0.68
N VAL A 453 18.60 6.66 0.37
CA VAL A 453 17.40 6.51 1.20
C VAL A 453 17.00 5.04 1.29
N VAL A 454 16.99 4.30 0.18
CA VAL A 454 16.76 2.86 0.17
C VAL A 454 17.76 2.13 1.07
N ALA A 455 19.05 2.45 0.97
CA ALA A 455 20.09 1.85 1.81
C ALA A 455 19.88 2.15 3.30
N ALA A 456 19.49 3.37 3.66
CA ALA A 456 19.17 3.74 5.03
C ALA A 456 18.00 2.92 5.58
N PHE A 457 16.90 2.83 4.85
CA PHE A 457 15.73 2.06 5.28
C PHE A 457 15.98 0.55 5.34
N LEU A 458 16.77 0.00 4.41
CA LEU A 458 17.24 -1.37 4.48
C LEU A 458 18.05 -1.65 5.75
N ILE A 459 18.98 -0.75 6.11
CA ILE A 459 19.79 -0.87 7.32
C ILE A 459 18.92 -0.78 8.59
N PHE A 460 17.97 0.15 8.64
CA PHE A 460 16.99 0.22 9.72
C PHE A 460 16.24 -1.10 9.89
N TRP A 461 15.72 -1.59 8.79
CA TRP A 461 14.98 -2.83 8.77
C TRP A 461 15.83 -4.03 9.26
N LEU A 462 17.03 -4.22 8.73
CA LEU A 462 17.97 -5.27 9.17
C LEU A 462 18.32 -5.14 10.65
N SER A 463 18.47 -3.89 11.12
CA SER A 463 18.78 -3.57 12.51
C SER A 463 17.65 -3.96 13.46
N ILE A 464 16.44 -3.50 13.18
CA ILE A 464 15.26 -3.70 14.03
C ILE A 464 14.84 -5.17 14.07
N THR A 465 14.90 -5.86 12.92
CA THR A 465 14.59 -7.29 12.86
C THR A 465 15.69 -8.19 13.47
N GLY A 466 16.83 -7.62 13.81
CA GLY A 466 17.98 -8.36 14.40
C GLY A 466 18.73 -9.22 13.39
N ARG A 467 18.52 -9.02 12.08
CA ARG A 467 19.20 -9.81 11.03
C ARG A 467 20.67 -9.48 10.89
N LEU A 468 21.10 -8.28 11.26
CA LEU A 468 22.52 -7.91 11.35
C LEU A 468 23.34 -8.80 12.33
N GLU A 469 22.67 -9.47 13.27
CA GLU A 469 23.32 -10.36 14.23
C GLU A 469 23.42 -11.79 13.73
N ARG A 470 22.48 -12.21 12.86
CA ARG A 470 22.43 -13.58 12.31
C ARG A 470 23.40 -13.79 11.16
N ALA A 471 23.92 -12.73 10.58
CA ALA A 471 24.88 -12.76 9.47
C ALA A 471 26.33 -13.06 9.91
N LYS A 472 26.55 -13.38 11.20
CA LYS A 472 27.79 -13.91 11.76
C LYS A 472 27.64 -15.39 12.06
#